data_6388c8325a9b9514e04c2d09137ba187
#
_entry.id   6388c8325a9b9514e04c2d09137ba187
#
_cell.length_a   1.000
_cell.length_b   1.000
_cell.length_c   1.000
_cell.angle_alpha   90.00
_cell.angle_beta   90.00
_cell.angle_gamma   90.00
#
_symmetry.space_group_name_H-M   'P 1'
#
loop_
_entity.id
_entity.type
_entity.pdbx_description
1 polymer ?
#
loop_
_entity_poly.entity_id
_entity_poly.type
_entity_poly.pdbx_seq_one_letter_code
_entity_poly.pdbx_strand_id
1 'polypeptide(L)'
;MTPPNEPGTARTLDAGWPLIPAYLEETYWWAYVHPRAVALFERQWLVNLILWGNFSRLRDEALDALGCILTGRTLQVACVYGDFTERLARRIGPDGSLDVVDVLPIQLANLRGKLPQGSTVRTVHSDSTDLRFDDAVYDQAVLFFLLHEQPEAVRVKTLSEALRVLKPGGRLVIVDYHRPRWHHPLRYLFRPVLAWLEPFALDLWRSDISAWLPEGFSAASITKEVSFGGLYQKVIITL
;
A
#
# COMPACT_ATOMS: atom_id res chain seq x y z
N MET A 1 -4.69 -38.66 15.65
CA MET A 1 -5.29 -37.34 15.89
C MET A 1 -4.18 -36.34 15.71
N THR A 2 -4.13 -35.73 14.52
CA THR A 2 -3.17 -34.67 14.16
C THR A 2 -3.74 -33.35 14.68
N PRO A 3 -2.96 -32.49 15.36
CA PRO A 3 -3.46 -31.18 15.79
C PRO A 3 -3.74 -30.28 14.60
N PRO A 4 -4.68 -29.34 14.71
CA PRO A 4 -5.02 -28.42 13.63
C PRO A 4 -3.83 -27.50 13.32
N ASN A 5 -3.62 -27.29 12.04
CA ASN A 5 -2.62 -26.41 11.44
C ASN A 5 -2.77 -24.98 12.00
N GLU A 6 -1.80 -24.54 12.79
CA GLU A 6 -1.76 -23.14 13.25
C GLU A 6 -1.53 -22.22 12.06
N PRO A 7 -2.21 -21.06 12.01
CA PRO A 7 -2.01 -20.06 10.94
C PRO A 7 -0.56 -19.57 10.98
N GLY A 8 0.11 -19.61 9.83
CA GLY A 8 1.52 -19.29 9.63
C GLY A 8 2.00 -18.13 10.48
N THR A 9 2.87 -18.45 11.40
CA THR A 9 3.46 -17.55 12.39
C THR A 9 4.41 -16.58 11.70
N ALA A 10 4.23 -15.30 11.95
CA ALA A 10 5.27 -14.31 11.69
C ALA A 10 6.58 -14.82 12.32
N ARG A 11 7.67 -14.83 11.56
CA ARG A 11 8.99 -15.23 12.06
C ARG A 11 9.31 -14.41 13.31
N THR A 12 9.24 -15.04 14.47
CA THR A 12 9.74 -14.50 15.73
C THR A 12 11.27 -14.62 15.69
N LEU A 13 11.91 -13.61 15.14
CA LEU A 13 13.33 -13.39 15.36
C LEU A 13 13.46 -12.33 16.45
N ASP A 14 14.35 -12.53 17.41
CA ASP A 14 14.86 -11.56 18.38
C ASP A 14 15.60 -10.41 17.66
N ALA A 15 14.93 -9.71 16.80
CA ALA A 15 15.39 -8.49 16.18
C ALA A 15 14.44 -7.39 16.64
N GLY A 16 14.98 -6.36 17.25
CA GLY A 16 14.24 -5.20 17.76
C GLY A 16 13.21 -4.66 16.74
N TRP A 17 12.25 -3.93 17.24
CA TRP A 17 11.23 -3.25 16.42
C TRP A 17 11.88 -2.57 15.25
N PRO A 18 11.27 -2.60 14.03
CA PRO A 18 11.82 -1.86 12.90
C PRO A 18 11.98 -0.40 13.28
N LEU A 19 13.16 0.14 13.04
CA LEU A 19 13.43 1.56 13.22
C LEU A 19 12.64 2.33 12.16
N ILE A 20 12.19 3.53 12.51
CA ILE A 20 11.57 4.41 11.52
C ILE A 20 12.62 4.70 10.43
N PRO A 21 12.33 4.42 9.16
CA PRO A 21 13.28 4.71 8.09
C PRO A 21 13.63 6.20 8.02
N ALA A 22 14.90 6.52 7.82
CA ALA A 22 15.39 7.89 7.82
C ALA A 22 14.64 8.80 6.83
N TYR A 23 14.26 8.29 5.66
CA TYR A 23 13.52 9.08 4.67
C TYR A 23 12.12 9.52 5.16
N LEU A 24 11.47 8.74 6.05
CA LEU A 24 10.20 9.12 6.66
C LEU A 24 10.39 10.23 7.69
N GLU A 25 11.46 10.14 8.51
CA GLU A 25 11.77 11.19 9.49
C GLU A 25 12.22 12.48 8.82
N GLU A 26 13.06 12.40 7.80
CA GLU A 26 13.63 13.55 7.11
C GLU A 26 12.64 14.26 6.19
N THR A 27 11.82 13.50 5.45
CA THR A 27 10.95 14.04 4.39
C THR A 27 9.51 14.17 4.83
N TYR A 28 8.98 13.19 5.57
CA TYR A 28 7.54 13.04 5.84
C TYR A 28 7.18 13.15 7.31
N TRP A 29 8.10 13.58 8.18
CA TRP A 29 7.84 13.78 9.60
C TRP A 29 6.54 14.57 9.85
N TRP A 30 6.33 15.63 9.12
CA TRP A 30 5.19 16.53 9.24
C TRP A 30 3.86 15.88 8.87
N ALA A 31 3.85 14.85 8.04
CA ALA A 31 2.63 14.17 7.57
C ALA A 31 2.30 12.91 8.37
N TYR A 32 3.30 12.07 8.68
CA TYR A 32 3.07 10.72 9.15
C TYR A 32 3.55 10.44 10.57
N VAL A 33 4.50 11.20 11.08
CA VAL A 33 5.12 10.93 12.40
C VAL A 33 4.50 11.79 13.51
N HIS A 34 4.08 13.01 13.19
CA HIS A 34 3.54 13.90 14.20
C HIS A 34 2.05 13.62 14.51
N PRO A 35 1.65 13.39 15.79
CA PRO A 35 0.28 12.98 16.14
C PRO A 35 -0.83 13.93 15.65
N ARG A 36 -0.57 15.25 15.66
CA ARG A 36 -1.54 16.24 15.17
C ARG A 36 -1.72 16.16 13.64
N ALA A 37 -0.66 15.80 12.91
CA ALA A 37 -0.71 15.62 11.48
C ALA A 37 -1.53 14.38 11.13
N VAL A 38 -1.27 13.25 11.79
CA VAL A 38 -2.07 12.02 11.63
C VAL A 38 -3.56 12.32 11.83
N ALA A 39 -3.94 13.01 12.91
CA ALA A 39 -5.34 13.38 13.18
C ALA A 39 -5.93 14.34 12.13
N LEU A 40 -5.12 15.19 11.51
CA LEU A 40 -5.54 16.09 10.45
C LEU A 40 -5.74 15.36 9.13
N PHE A 41 -4.73 14.57 8.71
CA PHE A 41 -4.75 13.84 7.43
C PHE A 41 -5.75 12.68 7.45
N GLU A 42 -6.16 12.19 8.62
CA GLU A 42 -7.23 11.19 8.74
C GLU A 42 -8.60 11.71 8.24
N ARG A 43 -8.75 13.00 8.12
CA ARG A 43 -10.01 13.59 7.61
C ARG A 43 -10.18 13.27 6.14
N GLN A 44 -11.11 12.41 5.80
CA GLN A 44 -11.36 11.94 4.43
C GLN A 44 -11.55 13.08 3.42
N TRP A 45 -12.16 14.21 3.82
CA TRP A 45 -12.32 15.36 2.94
C TRP A 45 -10.97 15.96 2.54
N LEU A 46 -9.97 15.95 3.45
CA LEU A 46 -8.63 16.47 3.17
C LEU A 46 -7.87 15.54 2.19
N VAL A 47 -7.91 14.23 2.43
CA VAL A 47 -7.32 13.25 1.51
C VAL A 47 -7.97 13.35 0.13
N ASN A 48 -9.31 13.50 0.11
CA ASN A 48 -10.02 13.68 -1.15
C ASN A 48 -9.64 14.99 -1.86
N LEU A 49 -9.42 16.07 -1.11
CA LEU A 49 -8.95 17.35 -1.66
C LEU A 49 -7.53 17.21 -2.26
N ILE A 50 -6.60 16.57 -1.53
CA ILE A 50 -5.22 16.31 -1.98
C ILE A 50 -5.23 15.51 -3.29
N LEU A 51 -6.12 14.53 -3.41
CA LEU A 51 -6.29 13.70 -4.60
C LEU A 51 -7.29 14.28 -5.62
N TRP A 52 -7.59 15.58 -5.52
CA TRP A 52 -8.45 16.31 -6.48
C TRP A 52 -9.82 15.67 -6.68
N GLY A 53 -10.45 15.23 -5.59
CA GLY A 53 -11.76 14.58 -5.65
C GLY A 53 -11.73 13.12 -6.13
N ASN A 54 -10.56 12.52 -6.32
CA ASN A 54 -10.44 11.18 -6.88
C ASN A 54 -10.28 10.07 -5.84
N PHE A 55 -10.12 10.38 -4.55
CA PHE A 55 -9.87 9.37 -3.52
C PHE A 55 -10.89 8.22 -3.54
N SER A 56 -12.17 8.54 -3.48
CA SER A 56 -13.24 7.52 -3.43
C SER A 56 -13.24 6.63 -4.67
N ARG A 57 -13.03 7.20 -5.86
CA ARG A 57 -12.95 6.45 -7.11
C ARG A 57 -11.74 5.53 -7.13
N LEU A 58 -10.55 6.03 -6.82
CA LEU A 58 -9.30 5.25 -6.82
C LEU A 58 -9.35 4.13 -5.78
N ARG A 59 -9.91 4.42 -4.59
CA ARG A 59 -10.16 3.43 -3.55
C ARG A 59 -11.07 2.31 -4.08
N ASP A 60 -12.21 2.67 -4.65
CA ASP A 60 -13.20 1.70 -5.13
C ASP A 60 -12.63 0.89 -6.30
N GLU A 61 -11.91 1.51 -7.23
CA GLU A 61 -11.18 0.83 -8.32
C GLU A 61 -10.13 -0.17 -7.79
N ALA A 62 -9.40 0.17 -6.72
CA ALA A 62 -8.44 -0.74 -6.09
C ALA A 62 -9.14 -1.93 -5.42
N LEU A 63 -10.20 -1.64 -4.68
CA LEU A 63 -11.00 -2.67 -4.00
C LEU A 63 -11.67 -3.62 -5.00
N ASP A 64 -12.21 -3.09 -6.12
CA ASP A 64 -12.83 -3.90 -7.17
C ASP A 64 -11.82 -4.78 -7.90
N ALA A 65 -10.57 -4.30 -8.07
CA ALA A 65 -9.48 -5.08 -8.62
C ALA A 65 -9.07 -6.26 -7.71
N LEU A 66 -9.23 -6.11 -6.39
CA LEU A 66 -9.04 -7.23 -5.44
C LEU A 66 -10.19 -8.23 -5.51
N GLY A 67 -11.44 -7.74 -5.56
CA GLY A 67 -12.65 -8.58 -5.63
C GLY A 67 -13.74 -8.12 -4.66
N CYS A 68 -14.97 -8.60 -4.88
CA CYS A 68 -16.12 -8.24 -4.04
C CYS A 68 -16.14 -9.00 -2.71
N ILE A 69 -15.71 -10.26 -2.71
CA ILE A 69 -15.60 -11.12 -1.53
C ILE A 69 -14.21 -11.76 -1.58
N LEU A 70 -13.39 -11.46 -0.57
CA LEU A 70 -12.01 -11.90 -0.50
C LEU A 70 -11.91 -13.15 0.36
N THR A 71 -11.63 -14.26 -0.27
CA THR A 71 -11.29 -15.53 0.38
C THR A 71 -9.78 -15.67 0.46
N GLY A 72 -9.31 -16.46 1.42
CA GLY A 72 -7.87 -16.61 1.63
C GLY A 72 -7.24 -15.40 2.36
N ARG A 73 -5.93 -15.24 2.22
CA ARG A 73 -5.16 -14.22 2.95
C ARG A 73 -4.91 -13.00 2.09
N THR A 74 -5.29 -11.85 2.61
CA THR A 74 -5.06 -10.53 1.99
C THR A 74 -4.03 -9.75 2.79
N LEU A 75 -3.08 -9.12 2.12
CA LEU A 75 -2.09 -8.22 2.70
C LEU A 75 -2.34 -6.79 2.22
N GLN A 76 -2.44 -5.86 3.15
CA GLN A 76 -2.31 -4.43 2.86
C GLN A 76 -0.94 -3.96 3.34
N VAL A 77 -0.12 -3.42 2.44
CA VAL A 77 1.18 -2.85 2.76
C VAL A 77 1.03 -1.34 2.94
N ALA A 78 1.33 -0.87 4.12
CA ALA A 78 1.11 0.45 4.70
C ALA A 78 -0.36 0.78 5.04
N CYS A 79 -0.53 1.50 6.14
CA CYS A 79 -1.80 2.09 6.51
C CYS A 79 -2.16 3.22 5.54
N VAL A 80 -3.44 3.40 5.32
CA VAL A 80 -3.98 4.44 4.44
C VAL A 80 -4.89 5.35 5.26
N TYR A 81 -4.76 6.66 5.06
CA TYR A 81 -5.71 7.63 5.60
C TYR A 81 -7.10 7.46 4.97
N GLY A 82 -8.14 7.84 5.69
CA GLY A 82 -9.53 7.67 5.27
C GLY A 82 -10.05 6.24 5.49
N ASP A 83 -11.03 5.83 4.72
CA ASP A 83 -11.82 4.61 4.95
C ASP A 83 -11.40 3.38 4.10
N PHE A 84 -10.19 3.41 3.51
CA PHE A 84 -9.73 2.32 2.63
C PHE A 84 -9.72 0.97 3.35
N THR A 85 -8.99 0.88 4.46
CA THR A 85 -8.84 -0.38 5.22
C THR A 85 -10.16 -0.88 5.78
N GLU A 86 -11.03 0.02 6.25
CA GLU A 86 -12.36 -0.36 6.74
C GLU A 86 -13.22 -1.00 5.64
N ARG A 87 -13.17 -0.44 4.43
CA ARG A 87 -13.90 -0.99 3.28
C ARG A 87 -13.30 -2.29 2.79
N LEU A 88 -11.97 -2.40 2.79
CA LEU A 88 -11.27 -3.65 2.49
C LEU A 88 -11.68 -4.75 3.49
N ALA A 89 -11.68 -4.43 4.78
CA ALA A 89 -12.09 -5.36 5.83
C ALA A 89 -13.53 -5.88 5.65
N ARG A 90 -14.44 -5.04 5.16
CA ARG A 90 -15.84 -5.45 4.88
C ARG A 90 -15.96 -6.41 3.69
N ARG A 91 -14.93 -6.50 2.84
CA ARG A 91 -14.88 -7.45 1.72
C ARG A 91 -14.27 -8.80 2.10
N ILE A 92 -13.69 -8.91 3.29
CA ILE A 92 -13.15 -10.18 3.78
C ILE A 92 -14.30 -11.14 4.06
N GLY A 93 -14.30 -12.24 3.34
CA GLY A 93 -15.29 -13.33 3.50
C GLY A 93 -15.04 -14.17 4.77
N PRO A 94 -15.93 -15.14 5.06
CA PRO A 94 -15.83 -15.97 6.26
C PRO A 94 -14.50 -16.73 6.37
N ASP A 95 -13.95 -17.16 5.25
CA ASP A 95 -12.68 -17.90 5.16
C ASP A 95 -11.49 -16.99 4.80
N GLY A 96 -11.71 -15.67 4.82
CA GLY A 96 -10.70 -14.69 4.50
C GLY A 96 -10.03 -14.10 5.73
N SER A 97 -8.83 -13.54 5.54
CA SER A 97 -8.13 -12.77 6.56
C SER A 97 -7.44 -11.56 5.96
N LEU A 98 -7.27 -10.50 6.76
CA LEU A 98 -6.59 -9.28 6.36
C LEU A 98 -5.48 -8.96 7.35
N ASP A 99 -4.27 -8.93 6.83
CA ASP A 99 -3.09 -8.40 7.53
C ASP A 99 -2.78 -7.00 6.98
N VAL A 100 -2.58 -6.05 7.89
CA VAL A 100 -2.14 -4.69 7.55
C VAL A 100 -0.81 -4.43 8.22
N VAL A 101 0.22 -4.17 7.43
CA VAL A 101 1.56 -3.85 7.91
C VAL A 101 1.83 -2.36 7.82
N ASP A 102 2.57 -1.83 8.78
CA ASP A 102 3.11 -0.47 8.72
C ASP A 102 4.37 -0.38 9.58
N VAL A 103 5.31 0.45 9.16
CA VAL A 103 6.55 0.70 9.90
C VAL A 103 6.37 1.73 11.01
N LEU A 104 5.26 2.47 11.00
CA LEU A 104 4.96 3.51 11.98
C LEU A 104 3.93 3.02 13.01
N PRO A 105 4.33 2.84 14.28
CA PRO A 105 3.40 2.42 15.34
C PRO A 105 2.19 3.35 15.50
N ILE A 106 2.36 4.64 15.25
CA ILE A 106 1.30 5.64 15.33
C ILE A 106 0.21 5.39 14.27
N GLN A 107 0.60 4.97 13.06
CA GLN A 107 -0.36 4.64 11.99
C GLN A 107 -1.15 3.38 12.33
N LEU A 108 -0.49 2.37 12.87
CA LEU A 108 -1.17 1.16 13.36
C LEU A 108 -2.13 1.46 14.52
N ALA A 109 -1.73 2.34 15.44
CA ALA A 109 -2.61 2.76 16.54
C ALA A 109 -3.83 3.53 16.03
N ASN A 110 -3.63 4.45 15.07
CA ASN A 110 -4.70 5.18 14.41
C ASN A 110 -5.66 4.22 13.68
N LEU A 111 -5.13 3.26 12.92
CA LEU A 111 -5.96 2.26 12.24
C LEU A 111 -6.80 1.44 13.24
N ARG A 112 -6.18 0.94 14.33
CA ARG A 112 -6.92 0.20 15.36
C ARG A 112 -8.07 0.99 15.95
N GLY A 113 -7.90 2.31 16.12
CA GLY A 113 -8.95 3.21 16.59
C GLY A 113 -10.14 3.36 15.64
N LYS A 114 -9.95 3.09 14.34
CA LYS A 114 -11.00 3.16 13.31
C LYS A 114 -11.73 1.83 13.10
N LEU A 115 -11.07 0.73 13.36
CA LEU A 115 -11.65 -0.59 13.13
C LEU A 115 -12.75 -0.88 14.16
N PRO A 116 -13.86 -1.52 13.75
CA PRO A 116 -14.90 -1.96 14.67
C PRO A 116 -14.35 -2.88 15.75
N GLN A 117 -14.95 -2.84 16.95
CA GLN A 117 -14.63 -3.80 18.01
C GLN A 117 -14.88 -5.23 17.49
N GLY A 118 -13.92 -6.13 17.76
CA GLY A 118 -13.99 -7.50 17.27
C GLY A 118 -13.59 -7.68 15.79
N SER A 119 -13.03 -6.65 15.17
CA SER A 119 -12.46 -6.77 13.82
C SER A 119 -11.40 -7.87 13.78
N THR A 120 -11.46 -8.71 12.75
CA THR A 120 -10.49 -9.78 12.47
C THR A 120 -9.24 -9.27 11.73
N VAL A 121 -9.13 -7.96 11.49
CA VAL A 121 -7.96 -7.34 10.86
C VAL A 121 -6.77 -7.42 11.80
N ARG A 122 -5.70 -8.06 11.36
CA ARG A 122 -4.44 -8.13 12.10
C ARG A 122 -3.53 -6.99 11.67
N THR A 123 -3.11 -6.17 12.62
CA THR A 123 -2.14 -5.10 12.39
C THR A 123 -0.75 -5.57 12.80
N VAL A 124 0.22 -5.44 11.91
CA VAL A 124 1.60 -5.93 12.10
C VAL A 124 2.58 -4.78 11.93
N HIS A 125 3.44 -4.59 12.93
CA HIS A 125 4.53 -3.63 12.86
C HIS A 125 5.70 -4.26 12.08
N SER A 126 5.89 -3.86 10.83
CA SER A 126 6.93 -4.39 9.95
C SER A 126 7.32 -3.33 8.91
N ASP A 127 8.57 -3.39 8.47
CA ASP A 127 9.03 -2.63 7.31
C ASP A 127 8.55 -3.30 6.02
N SER A 128 8.09 -2.50 5.05
CA SER A 128 7.68 -2.99 3.73
C SER A 128 8.83 -3.61 2.93
N THR A 129 10.08 -3.30 3.29
CA THR A 129 11.30 -3.85 2.69
C THR A 129 11.76 -5.16 3.31
N ASP A 130 11.13 -5.58 4.41
CA ASP A 130 11.39 -6.82 5.15
C ASP A 130 10.07 -7.29 5.79
N LEU A 131 9.18 -7.78 4.95
CA LEU A 131 7.90 -8.36 5.39
C LEU A 131 8.18 -9.69 6.07
N ARG A 132 8.15 -9.73 7.38
CA ARG A 132 8.44 -10.91 8.19
C ARG A 132 7.36 -11.99 8.08
N PHE A 133 7.00 -12.32 6.84
CA PHE A 133 6.12 -13.44 6.48
C PHE A 133 6.90 -14.44 5.63
N ASP A 134 6.45 -15.69 5.65
CA ASP A 134 7.00 -16.72 4.78
C ASP A 134 6.64 -16.43 3.31
N ASP A 135 7.36 -17.07 2.39
CA ASP A 135 7.09 -16.98 0.96
C ASP A 135 5.72 -17.60 0.62
N ALA A 136 5.05 -17.06 -0.37
CA ALA A 136 3.85 -17.63 -0.95
C ALA A 136 2.71 -17.90 0.08
N VAL A 137 2.44 -16.98 0.99
CA VAL A 137 1.38 -17.12 2.01
C VAL A 137 0.12 -16.32 1.72
N TYR A 138 0.20 -15.29 0.88
CA TYR A 138 -0.94 -14.42 0.57
C TYR A 138 -1.53 -14.73 -0.80
N ASP A 139 -2.85 -14.71 -0.88
CA ASP A 139 -3.58 -14.86 -2.14
C ASP A 139 -3.61 -13.53 -2.90
N GLN A 140 -3.56 -12.42 -2.17
CA GLN A 140 -3.54 -11.07 -2.76
C GLN A 140 -2.89 -10.06 -1.83
N ALA A 141 -2.33 -9.02 -2.45
CA ALA A 141 -1.75 -7.89 -1.74
C ALA A 141 -2.15 -6.56 -2.40
N VAL A 142 -2.16 -5.48 -1.62
CA VAL A 142 -2.45 -4.14 -2.11
C VAL A 142 -1.46 -3.12 -1.56
N LEU A 143 -0.96 -2.27 -2.47
CA LEU A 143 -0.21 -1.06 -2.20
C LEU A 143 -1.05 0.12 -2.70
N PHE A 144 -1.55 0.93 -1.79
CA PHE A 144 -2.41 2.06 -2.13
C PHE A 144 -1.75 3.36 -1.70
N PHE A 145 -1.23 4.11 -2.64
CA PHE A 145 -0.47 5.35 -2.42
C PHE A 145 0.70 5.16 -1.45
N LEU A 146 1.61 4.23 -1.75
CA LEU A 146 2.82 3.94 -0.96
C LEU A 146 4.10 4.24 -1.73
N LEU A 147 4.17 3.85 -3.01
CA LEU A 147 5.45 3.87 -3.74
C LEU A 147 5.97 5.28 -3.99
N HIS A 148 5.07 6.28 -4.07
CA HIS A 148 5.44 7.67 -4.29
C HIS A 148 6.18 8.30 -3.08
N GLU A 149 6.01 7.73 -1.90
CA GLU A 149 6.70 8.19 -0.68
C GLU A 149 8.09 7.57 -0.51
N GLN A 150 8.41 6.56 -1.29
CA GLN A 150 9.62 5.75 -1.12
C GLN A 150 10.75 6.17 -2.06
N PRO A 151 11.99 6.29 -1.58
CA PRO A 151 13.17 6.31 -2.45
C PRO A 151 13.24 5.05 -3.32
N GLU A 152 13.88 5.14 -4.47
CA GLU A 152 13.94 4.05 -5.45
C GLU A 152 14.42 2.72 -4.84
N ALA A 153 15.51 2.74 -4.07
CA ALA A 153 16.05 1.54 -3.44
C ALA A 153 15.08 0.87 -2.46
N VAL A 154 14.24 1.65 -1.76
CA VAL A 154 13.20 1.17 -0.86
C VAL A 154 12.04 0.59 -1.68
N ARG A 155 11.62 1.29 -2.72
CA ARG A 155 10.54 0.89 -3.64
C ARG A 155 10.80 -0.47 -4.28
N VAL A 156 12.04 -0.69 -4.79
CA VAL A 156 12.46 -1.99 -5.36
C VAL A 156 12.31 -3.12 -4.33
N LYS A 157 12.77 -2.91 -3.10
CA LYS A 157 12.66 -3.91 -2.03
C LYS A 157 11.22 -4.15 -1.62
N THR A 158 10.41 -3.09 -1.48
CA THR A 158 8.98 -3.19 -1.17
C THR A 158 8.23 -4.03 -2.21
N LEU A 159 8.49 -3.79 -3.50
CA LEU A 159 7.90 -4.58 -4.58
C LEU A 159 8.37 -6.03 -4.55
N SER A 160 9.67 -6.25 -4.32
CA SER A 160 10.23 -7.61 -4.19
C SER A 160 9.58 -8.39 -3.06
N GLU A 161 9.44 -7.78 -1.88
CA GLU A 161 8.81 -8.40 -0.72
C GLU A 161 7.31 -8.66 -0.93
N ALA A 162 6.58 -7.67 -1.50
CA ALA A 162 5.17 -7.84 -1.80
C ALA A 162 4.91 -8.99 -2.78
N LEU A 163 5.81 -9.19 -3.75
CA LEU A 163 5.73 -10.30 -4.71
C LEU A 163 6.16 -11.63 -4.08
N ARG A 164 7.21 -11.65 -3.23
CA ARG A 164 7.71 -12.85 -2.56
C ARG A 164 6.64 -13.51 -1.68
N VAL A 165 5.88 -12.71 -0.97
CA VAL A 165 4.85 -13.24 -0.05
C VAL A 165 3.57 -13.70 -0.76
N LEU A 166 3.41 -13.40 -2.05
CA LEU A 166 2.27 -13.85 -2.85
C LEU A 166 2.44 -15.29 -3.33
N LYS A 167 1.36 -16.04 -3.28
CA LYS A 167 1.28 -17.39 -3.85
C LYS A 167 1.39 -17.36 -5.38
N PRO A 168 1.82 -18.46 -6.02
CA PRO A 168 1.60 -18.64 -7.45
C PRO A 168 0.12 -18.44 -7.81
N GLY A 169 -0.15 -17.63 -8.84
CA GLY A 169 -1.51 -17.18 -9.19
C GLY A 169 -2.05 -16.06 -8.31
N GLY A 170 -1.31 -15.63 -7.30
CA GLY A 170 -1.67 -14.51 -6.44
C GLY A 170 -1.64 -13.17 -7.17
N ARG A 171 -2.30 -12.16 -6.59
CA ARG A 171 -2.50 -10.85 -7.22
C ARG A 171 -1.93 -9.72 -6.37
N LEU A 172 -1.15 -8.83 -7.01
CA LEU A 172 -0.72 -7.55 -6.44
C LEU A 172 -1.47 -6.42 -7.13
N VAL A 173 -2.19 -5.62 -6.36
CA VAL A 173 -2.85 -4.40 -6.83
C VAL A 173 -2.09 -3.18 -6.33
N ILE A 174 -1.69 -2.31 -7.23
CA ILE A 174 -0.97 -1.07 -6.91
C ILE A 174 -1.77 0.11 -7.48
N VAL A 175 -2.06 1.10 -6.63
CA VAL A 175 -2.63 2.38 -7.06
C VAL A 175 -1.74 3.50 -6.57
N ASP A 176 -1.28 4.35 -7.49
CA ASP A 176 -0.36 5.43 -7.16
C ASP A 176 -0.36 6.53 -8.22
N TYR A 177 0.45 7.57 -8.00
CA TYR A 177 0.67 8.62 -9.01
C TYR A 177 1.27 8.05 -10.29
N HIS A 178 1.02 8.79 -11.40
CA HIS A 178 1.58 8.51 -12.70
C HIS A 178 1.83 9.82 -13.43
N ARG A 179 2.56 9.77 -14.53
CA ARG A 179 2.87 10.93 -15.36
C ARG A 179 1.64 11.44 -16.09
N PRO A 180 1.09 12.63 -15.73
CA PRO A 180 -0.05 13.18 -16.43
C PRO A 180 0.30 13.55 -17.88
N ARG A 181 -0.69 13.48 -18.74
CA ARG A 181 -0.56 13.87 -20.16
C ARG A 181 -0.05 15.32 -20.26
N TRP A 182 0.69 15.62 -21.32
CA TRP A 182 1.32 16.93 -21.49
C TRP A 182 0.34 18.12 -21.47
N HIS A 183 -0.89 17.93 -21.96
CA HIS A 183 -1.95 18.94 -21.97
C HIS A 183 -2.80 19.01 -20.69
N HIS A 184 -2.52 18.14 -19.71
CA HIS A 184 -3.28 18.16 -18.46
C HIS A 184 -2.82 19.34 -17.58
N PRO A 185 -3.70 20.30 -17.21
CA PRO A 185 -3.31 21.53 -16.53
C PRO A 185 -2.63 21.27 -15.17
N LEU A 186 -3.08 20.25 -14.44
CA LEU A 186 -2.51 19.90 -13.16
C LEU A 186 -1.06 19.41 -13.24
N ARG A 187 -0.58 19.00 -14.43
CA ARG A 187 0.83 18.62 -14.61
C ARG A 187 1.78 19.75 -14.18
N TYR A 188 1.45 20.97 -14.53
CA TYR A 188 2.30 22.14 -14.26
C TYR A 188 2.16 22.63 -12.84
N LEU A 189 0.98 22.48 -12.25
CA LEU A 189 0.73 22.82 -10.85
C LEU A 189 1.32 21.77 -9.89
N PHE A 190 1.14 20.48 -10.19
CA PHE A 190 1.59 19.38 -9.32
C PHE A 190 3.09 19.22 -9.29
N ARG A 191 3.78 19.46 -10.40
CA ARG A 191 5.22 19.27 -10.46
C ARG A 191 6.01 20.04 -9.38
N PRO A 192 5.81 21.35 -9.17
CA PRO A 192 6.48 22.06 -8.07
C PRO A 192 5.97 21.62 -6.69
N VAL A 193 4.68 21.31 -6.54
CA VAL A 193 4.11 20.83 -5.28
C VAL A 193 4.71 19.49 -4.88
N LEU A 194 4.75 18.52 -5.79
CA LEU A 194 5.36 17.21 -5.54
C LEU A 194 6.88 17.36 -5.32
N ALA A 195 7.57 18.18 -6.10
CA ALA A 195 9.01 18.40 -5.92
C ALA A 195 9.37 18.92 -4.52
N TRP A 196 8.45 19.62 -3.88
CA TRP A 196 8.68 20.20 -2.56
C TRP A 196 8.14 19.32 -1.42
N LEU A 197 6.94 18.76 -1.56
CA LEU A 197 6.27 18.00 -0.51
C LEU A 197 6.53 16.50 -0.62
N GLU A 198 6.69 15.98 -1.84
CA GLU A 198 6.77 14.55 -2.15
C GLU A 198 7.83 14.29 -3.23
N PRO A 199 9.11 14.51 -2.93
CA PRO A 199 10.17 14.50 -3.93
C PRO A 199 10.29 13.17 -4.68
N PHE A 200 9.99 12.05 -4.03
CA PHE A 200 10.05 10.73 -4.64
C PHE A 200 8.88 10.42 -5.57
N ALA A 201 7.77 11.16 -5.48
CA ALA A 201 6.61 10.98 -6.35
C ALA A 201 6.94 11.29 -7.83
N LEU A 202 7.91 12.17 -8.08
CA LEU A 202 8.33 12.50 -9.44
C LEU A 202 9.06 11.35 -10.16
N ASP A 203 9.55 10.36 -9.44
CA ASP A 203 10.11 9.17 -10.06
C ASP A 203 9.04 8.34 -10.78
N LEU A 204 7.81 8.29 -10.23
CA LEU A 204 6.65 7.67 -10.89
C LEU A 204 6.21 8.42 -12.16
N TRP A 205 6.69 9.65 -12.34
CA TRP A 205 6.51 10.38 -13.61
C TRP A 205 7.60 10.10 -14.63
N ARG A 206 8.74 9.56 -14.20
CA ARG A 206 9.93 9.28 -15.04
C ARG A 206 9.98 7.84 -15.49
N SER A 207 9.58 6.92 -14.60
CA SER A 207 9.70 5.48 -14.81
C SER A 207 8.37 4.78 -14.54
N ASP A 208 8.12 3.70 -15.23
CA ASP A 208 7.00 2.82 -14.96
C ASP A 208 7.29 1.93 -13.76
N ILE A 209 6.24 1.48 -13.05
CA ILE A 209 6.37 0.55 -11.91
C ILE A 209 7.11 -0.72 -12.33
N SER A 210 6.95 -1.17 -13.56
CA SER A 210 7.67 -2.34 -14.11
C SER A 210 9.19 -2.20 -14.09
N ALA A 211 9.72 -0.98 -14.09
CA ALA A 211 11.17 -0.74 -14.03
C ALA A 211 11.78 -1.07 -12.64
N TRP A 212 10.96 -1.21 -11.62
CA TRP A 212 11.36 -1.54 -10.25
C TRP A 212 11.03 -2.96 -9.83
N LEU A 213 10.51 -3.77 -10.75
CA LEU A 213 10.28 -5.20 -10.48
C LEU A 213 11.63 -5.92 -10.40
N PRO A 214 11.74 -7.02 -9.63
CA PRO A 214 12.96 -7.78 -9.51
C PRO A 214 13.49 -8.26 -10.86
N GLU A 215 14.81 -8.29 -11.04
CA GLU A 215 15.44 -8.85 -12.25
C GLU A 215 15.01 -10.31 -12.45
N GLY A 216 14.65 -10.65 -13.68
CA GLY A 216 14.17 -12.00 -14.02
C GLY A 216 12.76 -12.32 -13.54
N PHE A 217 12.05 -11.37 -12.89
CA PHE A 217 10.67 -11.58 -12.50
C PHE A 217 9.77 -11.81 -13.71
N SER A 218 8.99 -12.90 -13.66
CA SER A 218 8.02 -13.24 -14.69
C SER A 218 6.63 -13.31 -14.07
N ALA A 219 5.73 -12.45 -14.52
CA ALA A 219 4.33 -12.48 -14.14
C ALA A 219 3.52 -13.23 -15.21
N ALA A 220 2.44 -13.89 -14.79
CA ALA A 220 1.44 -14.42 -15.71
C ALA A 220 0.74 -13.29 -16.47
N SER A 221 0.50 -12.16 -15.82
CA SER A 221 0.00 -10.95 -16.48
C SER A 221 0.33 -9.68 -15.70
N ILE A 222 0.54 -8.59 -16.44
CA ILE A 222 0.63 -7.23 -15.89
C ILE A 222 -0.36 -6.36 -16.67
N THR A 223 -1.34 -5.79 -15.98
CA THR A 223 -2.27 -4.82 -16.57
C THR A 223 -2.07 -3.46 -15.94
N LYS A 224 -2.17 -2.41 -16.74
CA LYS A 224 -2.03 -1.02 -16.30
C LYS A 224 -3.15 -0.17 -16.86
N GLU A 225 -3.85 0.50 -15.97
CA GLU A 225 -4.85 1.49 -16.31
C GLU A 225 -4.42 2.85 -15.78
N VAL A 226 -4.65 3.89 -16.56
CA VAL A 226 -4.35 5.27 -16.15
C VAL A 226 -5.63 6.10 -16.16
N SER A 227 -5.77 6.99 -15.19
CA SER A 227 -6.97 7.77 -14.99
C SER A 227 -6.66 9.24 -14.71
N PHE A 228 -7.70 10.09 -14.70
CA PHE A 228 -7.60 11.52 -14.44
C PHE A 228 -6.50 12.21 -15.26
N GLY A 229 -6.61 12.09 -16.60
CA GLY A 229 -5.63 12.67 -17.52
C GLY A 229 -4.23 12.08 -17.42
N GLY A 230 -4.10 10.89 -16.85
CA GLY A 230 -2.84 10.18 -16.64
C GLY A 230 -2.19 10.44 -15.29
N LEU A 231 -2.79 11.21 -14.38
CA LEU A 231 -2.18 11.55 -13.09
C LEU A 231 -2.11 10.37 -12.12
N TYR A 232 -3.02 9.40 -12.25
CA TYR A 232 -3.07 8.20 -11.43
C TYR A 232 -3.00 6.95 -12.29
N GLN A 233 -2.41 5.90 -11.73
CA GLN A 233 -2.35 4.57 -12.32
C GLN A 233 -2.87 3.52 -11.35
N LYS A 234 -3.46 2.46 -11.91
CA LYS A 234 -3.74 1.20 -11.26
C LYS A 234 -2.99 0.12 -12.03
N VAL A 235 -2.13 -0.61 -11.35
CA VAL A 235 -1.36 -1.72 -11.90
C VAL A 235 -1.78 -2.99 -11.18
N ILE A 236 -2.08 -4.03 -11.92
CA ILE A 236 -2.41 -5.35 -11.40
C ILE A 236 -1.38 -6.34 -11.94
N ILE A 237 -0.67 -7.00 -11.04
CA ILE A 237 0.31 -8.04 -11.36
C ILE A 237 -0.25 -9.36 -10.87
N THR A 238 -0.34 -10.37 -11.73
CA THR A 238 -0.73 -11.74 -11.38
C THR A 238 0.47 -12.65 -11.58
N LEU A 239 0.84 -13.43 -10.54
CA LEU A 239 1.96 -14.37 -10.54
C LEU A 239 1.59 -15.68 -11.25
#